data_c3cde0ea77d758330fb98896697aa85d
#
_entry.id   c3cde0ea77d758330fb98896697aa85d
#
_cell.length_a   1.000
_cell.length_b   1.000
_cell.length_c   1.000
_cell.angle_alpha   90.00
_cell.angle_beta   90.00
_cell.angle_gamma   90.00
#
_symmetry.space_group_name_H-M   'P 1'
#
loop_
_entity.id
_entity.type
_entity.pdbx_description
1 polymer ?
#
loop_
_entity_poly.entity_id
_entity_poly.type
_entity_poly.pdbx_seq_one_letter_code
_entity_poly.pdbx_strand_id
1 'polypeptide(L)'
;MRRLFLFLACFVFAGCTTTKISKDSSQKENDVALLVEQMTIREKIGQMLAVAPEYFDFTLSQKQIDQDKTEASTMLTPRMKLNFKNYPAGTIILFAKNIETPEQTKRLIASYRALSRVPLMICVDEEGGRVARIAKNKNFGIVNVPPALETVTEEKAEANGFAIGTYLSSLGFNADFAPVADVWTNDENTVIGDRAFSRDPNKAAVLVKASIKGFHKAGTKTAIKHFPGHGDTREDSHTSSAKSMKTWEQLKDCEMIPFKAGIKAGTDMVMIAHIHTPNADAENLPATLSHTWITDRLRGELGFNGVVVTDAMGMKAISEYYESTKAAIMAINAGCDIILMPHDYAKVFDGIIKAVEDGTISEDRINESVERILLMKFRKY
;
A
#
# COMPACT_ATOMS: atom_id res chain seq x y z
N MET A 1 16.03 -53.28 -30.72
CA MET A 1 16.28 -52.94 -29.29
C MET A 1 16.78 -51.50 -29.22
N ARG A 2 15.88 -50.54 -28.98
CA ARG A 2 16.21 -49.12 -28.78
C ARG A 2 16.16 -48.85 -27.28
N ARG A 3 17.27 -48.49 -26.67
CA ARG A 3 17.38 -48.10 -25.26
C ARG A 3 16.95 -46.63 -25.15
N LEU A 4 15.88 -46.41 -24.39
CA LEU A 4 15.38 -45.12 -23.95
C LEU A 4 16.25 -44.62 -22.80
N PHE A 5 17.01 -43.56 -23.00
CA PHE A 5 17.72 -42.85 -21.90
C PHE A 5 16.79 -41.82 -21.29
N LEU A 6 16.37 -42.09 -20.07
CA LEU A 6 15.67 -41.14 -19.22
C LEU A 6 16.72 -40.23 -18.58
N PHE A 7 16.76 -38.94 -18.99
CA PHE A 7 17.57 -37.96 -18.27
C PHE A 7 16.75 -37.43 -17.10
N LEU A 8 17.12 -37.87 -15.91
CA LEU A 8 16.64 -37.32 -14.64
C LEU A 8 17.49 -36.08 -14.33
N ALA A 9 16.98 -34.89 -14.61
CA ALA A 9 17.65 -33.66 -14.23
C ALA A 9 17.37 -33.36 -12.76
N CYS A 10 18.29 -33.72 -11.88
CA CYS A 10 18.32 -33.25 -10.49
C CYS A 10 18.70 -31.76 -10.48
N PHE A 11 17.71 -30.88 -10.28
CA PHE A 11 18.00 -29.49 -9.96
C PHE A 11 18.36 -29.36 -8.47
N VAL A 12 19.66 -29.29 -8.21
CA VAL A 12 20.19 -28.86 -6.90
C VAL A 12 20.05 -27.35 -6.81
N PHE A 13 19.10 -26.86 -6.02
CA PHE A 13 19.00 -25.45 -5.69
C PHE A 13 20.02 -25.09 -4.61
N ALA A 14 21.17 -24.59 -5.01
CA ALA A 14 22.08 -23.85 -4.15
C ALA A 14 22.32 -22.47 -4.75
N GLY A 15 22.01 -21.43 -4.00
CA GLY A 15 22.41 -20.06 -4.31
C GLY A 15 21.24 -19.12 -4.58
N CYS A 16 21.26 -18.02 -3.85
CA CYS A 16 20.40 -16.87 -3.92
C CYS A 16 20.36 -16.29 -5.36
N THR A 17 19.45 -16.77 -6.21
CA THR A 17 19.23 -16.23 -7.55
C THR A 17 18.13 -15.20 -7.47
N THR A 18 18.49 -13.91 -7.51
CA THR A 18 17.55 -12.83 -7.81
C THR A 18 16.85 -13.13 -9.12
N THR A 19 15.55 -13.34 -9.08
CA THR A 19 14.71 -13.57 -10.26
C THR A 19 14.86 -12.38 -11.22
N LYS A 20 15.47 -12.57 -12.39
CA LYS A 20 15.57 -11.56 -13.45
C LYS A 20 14.30 -11.61 -14.27
N ILE A 21 13.51 -10.54 -14.21
CA ILE A 21 12.31 -10.35 -15.06
C ILE A 21 12.68 -9.47 -16.26
N SER A 22 12.17 -9.83 -17.43
CA SER A 22 12.42 -9.17 -18.70
C SER A 22 12.02 -7.69 -18.71
N LYS A 23 12.60 -6.92 -19.67
CA LYS A 23 12.22 -5.53 -19.91
C LYS A 23 11.05 -5.40 -20.89
N ASP A 24 10.80 -6.42 -21.72
CA ASP A 24 9.65 -6.48 -22.60
C ASP A 24 8.36 -6.70 -21.79
N SER A 25 7.29 -5.95 -22.09
CA SER A 25 6.04 -6.00 -21.31
C SER A 25 5.38 -7.37 -21.37
N SER A 26 5.27 -7.97 -22.55
CA SER A 26 4.66 -9.28 -22.73
C SER A 26 5.47 -10.41 -22.09
N GLN A 27 6.78 -10.36 -22.23
CA GLN A 27 7.67 -11.32 -21.58
C GLN A 27 7.67 -11.15 -20.06
N LYS A 28 7.56 -9.91 -19.58
CA LYS A 28 7.46 -9.61 -18.14
C LYS A 28 6.18 -10.16 -17.52
N GLU A 29 5.05 -10.03 -18.20
CA GLU A 29 3.78 -10.61 -17.75
C GLU A 29 3.87 -12.13 -17.65
N ASN A 30 4.44 -12.79 -18.68
CA ASN A 30 4.70 -14.23 -18.66
C ASN A 30 5.65 -14.64 -17.52
N ASP A 31 6.74 -13.92 -17.30
CA ASP A 31 7.71 -14.20 -16.23
C ASP A 31 7.03 -14.08 -14.84
N VAL A 32 6.14 -13.10 -14.68
CA VAL A 32 5.37 -12.91 -13.44
C VAL A 32 4.35 -14.02 -13.24
N ALA A 33 3.60 -14.41 -14.28
CA ALA A 33 2.64 -15.52 -14.20
C ALA A 33 3.34 -16.83 -13.79
N LEU A 34 4.47 -17.16 -14.43
CA LEU A 34 5.29 -18.32 -14.05
C LEU A 34 5.80 -18.25 -12.61
N LEU A 35 6.16 -17.04 -12.12
CA LEU A 35 6.58 -16.87 -10.73
C LEU A 35 5.41 -17.13 -9.78
N VAL A 36 4.20 -16.64 -10.09
CA VAL A 36 2.98 -16.87 -9.28
C VAL A 36 2.64 -18.36 -9.22
N GLU A 37 2.74 -19.11 -10.33
CA GLU A 37 2.52 -20.55 -10.34
C GLU A 37 3.49 -21.32 -9.44
N GLN A 38 4.72 -20.83 -9.29
CA GLN A 38 5.76 -21.44 -8.43
C GLN A 38 5.64 -21.07 -6.95
N MET A 39 4.80 -20.08 -6.60
CA MET A 39 4.62 -19.64 -5.23
C MET A 39 3.67 -20.55 -4.47
N THR A 40 4.02 -20.87 -3.22
CA THR A 40 3.10 -21.49 -2.28
C THR A 40 1.98 -20.52 -1.91
N ILE A 41 0.83 -21.05 -1.47
CA ILE A 41 -0.28 -20.19 -1.01
C ILE A 41 0.14 -19.24 0.12
N ARG A 42 1.03 -19.67 1.01
CA ARG A 42 1.59 -18.81 2.07
C ARG A 42 2.42 -17.65 1.51
N GLU A 43 3.23 -17.90 0.49
CA GLU A 43 4.00 -16.86 -0.18
C GLU A 43 3.08 -15.87 -0.92
N LYS A 44 2.04 -16.37 -1.58
CA LYS A 44 1.03 -15.55 -2.27
C LYS A 44 0.30 -14.63 -1.28
N ILE A 45 -0.24 -15.18 -0.20
CA ILE A 45 -0.92 -14.41 0.85
C ILE A 45 0.05 -13.41 1.49
N GLY A 46 1.30 -13.80 1.71
CA GLY A 46 2.34 -12.87 2.17
C GLY A 46 2.48 -11.65 1.29
N GLN A 47 2.43 -11.80 -0.05
CA GLN A 47 2.49 -10.63 -0.96
C GLN A 47 1.33 -9.66 -0.76
N MET A 48 0.17 -10.14 -0.34
CA MET A 48 -1.03 -9.35 -0.11
C MET A 48 -1.08 -8.66 1.27
N LEU A 49 -0.05 -8.79 2.10
CA LEU A 49 -0.01 -8.23 3.45
C LEU A 49 1.09 -7.18 3.58
N ALA A 50 0.73 -6.06 4.21
CA ALA A 50 1.61 -4.93 4.49
C ALA A 50 1.59 -4.61 5.99
N VAL A 51 2.73 -4.73 6.67
CA VAL A 51 2.82 -4.55 8.13
C VAL A 51 4.09 -3.80 8.54
N ALA A 52 4.07 -3.24 9.75
CA ALA A 52 5.24 -2.64 10.38
C ALA A 52 6.17 -3.71 10.99
N PRO A 53 7.44 -3.40 11.26
CA PRO A 53 8.40 -4.33 11.86
C PRO A 53 7.91 -5.07 13.10
N GLU A 54 7.22 -4.38 14.01
CA GLU A 54 6.74 -4.90 15.28
C GLU A 54 5.75 -6.07 15.14
N TYR A 55 5.06 -6.16 14.01
CA TYR A 55 4.11 -7.24 13.73
C TYR A 55 4.76 -8.62 13.66
N PHE A 56 6.09 -8.67 13.55
CA PHE A 56 6.84 -9.94 13.61
C PHE A 56 7.32 -10.31 15.03
N ASP A 57 7.08 -9.47 16.03
CA ASP A 57 7.32 -9.84 17.43
C ASP A 57 6.01 -10.24 18.13
N PHE A 58 5.65 -11.52 18.02
CA PHE A 58 4.42 -12.08 18.58
C PHE A 58 4.38 -12.09 20.12
N THR A 59 5.38 -11.53 20.80
CA THR A 59 5.33 -11.31 22.25
C THR A 59 4.74 -9.97 22.61
N LEU A 60 4.62 -9.06 21.64
CA LEU A 60 4.01 -7.76 21.85
C LEU A 60 2.49 -7.85 21.77
N SER A 61 1.81 -7.17 22.67
CA SER A 61 0.38 -6.91 22.55
C SER A 61 0.11 -5.93 21.40
N GLN A 62 -1.10 -5.96 20.83
CA GLN A 62 -1.49 -5.02 19.78
C GLN A 62 -1.29 -3.56 20.22
N LYS A 63 -1.61 -3.22 21.48
CA LYS A 63 -1.37 -1.89 22.03
C LYS A 63 0.12 -1.48 21.98
N GLN A 64 1.04 -2.39 22.28
CA GLN A 64 2.47 -2.12 22.17
C GLN A 64 2.91 -1.94 20.71
N ILE A 65 2.37 -2.77 19.81
CA ILE A 65 2.61 -2.64 18.37
C ILE A 65 2.17 -1.26 17.87
N ASP A 66 0.99 -0.78 18.28
CA ASP A 66 0.44 0.48 17.76
C ASP A 66 1.10 1.72 18.37
N GLN A 67 1.41 1.71 19.66
CA GLN A 67 1.76 2.91 20.41
C GLN A 67 3.21 2.98 20.86
N ASP A 68 3.83 1.86 21.23
CA ASP A 68 5.12 1.86 21.88
C ASP A 68 6.27 1.76 20.90
N LYS A 69 7.40 2.39 21.23
CA LYS A 69 8.68 2.11 20.60
C LYS A 69 9.38 1.00 21.36
N THR A 70 9.60 -0.11 20.68
CA THR A 70 10.23 -1.31 21.25
C THR A 70 11.53 -1.64 20.49
N GLU A 71 12.29 -2.63 20.93
CA GLU A 71 13.45 -3.14 20.18
C GLU A 71 13.03 -3.60 18.76
N ALA A 72 11.86 -4.25 18.66
CA ALA A 72 11.27 -4.69 17.38
C ALA A 72 11.01 -3.53 16.40
N SER A 73 10.89 -2.30 16.89
CA SER A 73 10.66 -1.13 16.02
C SER A 73 11.87 -0.78 15.17
N THR A 74 13.08 -0.97 15.68
CA THR A 74 14.30 -0.43 15.06
C THR A 74 15.31 -1.49 14.61
N MET A 75 15.07 -2.77 14.95
CA MET A 75 15.92 -3.87 14.51
C MET A 75 15.14 -5.17 14.27
N LEU A 76 15.68 -6.01 13.42
CA LEU A 76 15.16 -7.34 13.13
C LEU A 76 15.81 -8.38 14.05
N THR A 77 15.09 -8.79 15.10
CA THR A 77 15.59 -9.79 16.05
C THR A 77 15.59 -11.21 15.47
N PRO A 78 16.35 -12.17 16.06
CA PRO A 78 16.32 -13.57 15.61
C PRO A 78 14.91 -14.20 15.64
N ARG A 79 14.08 -13.85 16.64
CA ARG A 79 12.68 -14.29 16.75
C ARG A 79 11.84 -13.75 15.59
N MET A 80 11.96 -12.47 15.29
CA MET A 80 11.23 -11.84 14.19
C MET A 80 11.61 -12.44 12.84
N LYS A 81 12.88 -12.84 12.64
CA LYS A 81 13.31 -13.56 11.43
C LYS A 81 12.58 -14.90 11.27
N LEU A 82 12.43 -15.66 12.37
CA LEU A 82 11.70 -16.92 12.36
C LEU A 82 10.20 -16.68 12.08
N ASN A 83 9.61 -15.67 12.71
CA ASN A 83 8.21 -15.31 12.51
C ASN A 83 7.96 -14.83 11.07
N PHE A 84 8.85 -14.01 10.49
CA PHE A 84 8.76 -13.60 9.08
C PHE A 84 8.82 -14.81 8.12
N LYS A 85 9.62 -15.81 8.43
CA LYS A 85 9.70 -17.03 7.60
C LYS A 85 8.37 -17.79 7.60
N ASN A 86 7.69 -17.85 8.74
CA ASN A 86 6.43 -18.57 8.89
C ASN A 86 5.22 -17.74 8.43
N TYR A 87 5.29 -16.44 8.62
CA TYR A 87 4.26 -15.45 8.30
C TYR A 87 4.89 -14.31 7.47
N PRO A 88 5.21 -14.57 6.19
CA PRO A 88 5.86 -13.56 5.36
C PRO A 88 4.93 -12.38 5.05
N ALA A 89 5.50 -11.18 4.89
CA ALA A 89 4.80 -10.05 4.30
C ALA A 89 5.51 -9.59 3.03
N GLY A 90 4.75 -9.16 2.03
CA GLY A 90 5.28 -8.61 0.77
C GLY A 90 5.63 -7.14 0.87
N THR A 91 5.13 -6.46 1.90
CA THR A 91 5.33 -5.04 2.14
C THR A 91 5.66 -4.76 3.60
N ILE A 92 6.69 -3.95 3.83
CA ILE A 92 7.02 -3.41 5.14
C ILE A 92 6.79 -1.90 5.11
N ILE A 93 5.92 -1.40 6.00
CA ILE A 93 5.72 0.03 6.20
C ILE A 93 6.51 0.50 7.42
N LEU A 94 7.23 1.63 7.29
CA LEU A 94 7.96 2.23 8.39
C LEU A 94 7.27 3.53 8.85
N PHE A 95 7.08 3.63 10.16
CA PHE A 95 6.58 4.83 10.84
C PHE A 95 7.71 5.57 11.55
N ALA A 96 7.43 6.75 12.10
CA ALA A 96 8.42 7.56 12.80
C ALA A 96 9.17 6.79 13.90
N LYS A 97 8.51 5.87 14.60
CA LYS A 97 9.13 5.03 15.65
C LYS A 97 10.14 4.01 15.12
N ASN A 98 10.07 3.67 13.82
CA ASN A 98 10.99 2.75 13.16
C ASN A 98 12.23 3.45 12.58
N ILE A 99 12.24 4.79 12.56
CA ILE A 99 13.18 5.63 11.83
C ILE A 99 13.96 6.51 12.81
N GLU A 100 15.21 6.14 13.10
CA GLU A 100 16.06 6.86 14.06
C GLU A 100 17.15 7.69 13.37
N THR A 101 17.96 7.04 12.55
CA THR A 101 19.05 7.65 11.78
C THR A 101 19.11 7.05 10.38
N PRO A 102 19.74 7.71 9.40
CA PRO A 102 19.92 7.15 8.07
C PRO A 102 20.56 5.75 8.07
N GLU A 103 21.59 5.54 8.90
CA GLU A 103 22.31 4.27 8.98
C GLU A 103 21.46 3.16 9.60
N GLN A 104 20.73 3.47 10.68
CA GLN A 104 19.82 2.50 11.30
C GLN A 104 18.70 2.12 10.34
N THR A 105 18.07 3.09 9.67
CA THR A 105 16.98 2.87 8.72
C THR A 105 17.46 2.00 7.55
N LYS A 106 18.61 2.30 6.95
CA LYS A 106 19.21 1.48 5.87
C LYS A 106 19.48 0.05 6.33
N ARG A 107 20.03 -0.14 7.54
CA ARG A 107 20.28 -1.49 8.09
C ARG A 107 18.99 -2.27 8.32
N LEU A 108 17.96 -1.64 8.87
CA LEU A 108 16.66 -2.26 9.09
C LEU A 108 16.05 -2.73 7.76
N ILE A 109 15.99 -1.85 6.77
CA ILE A 109 15.48 -2.16 5.42
C ILE A 109 16.27 -3.29 4.77
N ALA A 110 17.61 -3.24 4.80
CA ALA A 110 18.47 -4.27 4.23
C ALA A 110 18.25 -5.62 4.91
N SER A 111 18.04 -5.64 6.24
CA SER A 111 17.81 -6.87 7.00
C SER A 111 16.50 -7.57 6.61
N TYR A 112 15.41 -6.83 6.37
CA TYR A 112 14.16 -7.38 5.87
C TYR A 112 14.29 -7.87 4.41
N ARG A 113 14.93 -7.08 3.54
CA ARG A 113 15.15 -7.49 2.14
C ARG A 113 15.91 -8.80 2.00
N ALA A 114 16.84 -9.05 2.91
CA ALA A 114 17.62 -10.30 2.93
C ALA A 114 16.79 -11.55 3.30
N LEU A 115 15.58 -11.38 3.85
CA LEU A 115 14.71 -12.50 4.20
C LEU A 115 13.81 -12.96 3.06
N SER A 116 13.58 -12.12 2.07
CA SER A 116 12.59 -12.40 1.03
C SER A 116 13.25 -12.75 -0.31
N ARG A 117 12.82 -13.85 -0.88
CA ARG A 117 13.17 -14.28 -2.25
C ARG A 117 12.56 -13.35 -3.32
N VAL A 118 11.38 -12.81 -3.05
CA VAL A 118 10.68 -11.84 -3.91
C VAL A 118 10.97 -10.43 -3.39
N PRO A 119 11.24 -9.44 -4.26
CA PRO A 119 11.51 -8.08 -3.81
C PRO A 119 10.42 -7.53 -2.88
N LEU A 120 10.82 -7.04 -1.70
CA LEU A 120 9.92 -6.38 -0.77
C LEU A 120 9.59 -4.98 -1.25
N MET A 121 8.33 -4.57 -1.09
CA MET A 121 7.95 -3.18 -1.07
C MET A 121 8.28 -2.63 0.32
N ILE A 122 9.04 -1.55 0.37
CA ILE A 122 9.36 -0.82 1.60
C ILE A 122 8.76 0.57 1.44
N CYS A 123 7.79 0.90 2.26
CA CYS A 123 7.01 2.11 2.12
C CYS A 123 6.91 2.94 3.41
N VAL A 124 6.44 4.15 3.27
CA VAL A 124 6.26 5.14 4.32
C VAL A 124 5.13 6.09 3.92
N ASP A 125 4.62 6.89 4.84
CA ASP A 125 3.82 8.08 4.56
C ASP A 125 4.70 9.32 4.64
N GLU A 126 5.21 9.78 3.53
CA GLU A 126 6.07 10.98 3.44
C GLU A 126 5.45 11.99 2.47
N GLU A 127 4.36 12.63 2.91
CA GLU A 127 3.59 13.57 2.07
C GLU A 127 4.24 14.96 1.99
N GLY A 128 5.13 15.25 2.93
CA GLY A 128 5.56 16.61 3.25
C GLY A 128 4.67 17.28 4.31
N GLY A 129 4.91 18.56 4.61
CA GLY A 129 4.15 19.30 5.59
C GLY A 129 4.08 18.59 6.95
N ARG A 130 2.87 18.36 7.44
CA ARG A 130 2.65 17.71 8.75
C ARG A 130 2.77 16.18 8.71
N VAL A 131 2.67 15.56 7.55
CA VAL A 131 2.82 14.10 7.39
C VAL A 131 4.17 13.79 6.73
N ALA A 132 5.19 13.75 7.56
CA ALA A 132 6.56 13.42 7.19
C ALA A 132 7.22 12.65 8.34
N ARG A 133 7.79 11.48 8.06
CA ARG A 133 8.44 10.62 9.06
C ARG A 133 9.95 10.80 9.05
N ILE A 134 10.51 11.10 7.89
CA ILE A 134 11.95 11.23 7.63
C ILE A 134 12.35 12.70 7.69
N ALA A 135 11.74 13.56 6.89
CA ALA A 135 12.12 14.98 6.81
C ALA A 135 11.88 15.75 8.13
N LYS A 136 10.93 15.32 8.97
CA LYS A 136 10.74 15.89 10.32
C LYS A 136 11.70 15.34 11.37
N ASN A 137 12.40 14.26 11.09
CA ASN A 137 13.42 13.72 11.98
C ASN A 137 14.75 14.46 11.77
N LYS A 138 15.16 15.24 12.76
CA LYS A 138 16.37 16.09 12.72
C LYS A 138 17.66 15.33 12.41
N ASN A 139 17.72 14.04 12.72
CA ASN A 139 18.90 13.22 12.48
C ASN A 139 19.20 13.00 10.98
N PHE A 140 18.24 13.30 10.10
CA PHE A 140 18.41 13.14 8.64
C PHE A 140 18.93 14.39 7.95
N GLY A 141 18.82 15.56 8.56
CA GLY A 141 19.29 16.82 7.96
C GLY A 141 18.56 17.18 6.65
N ILE A 142 17.35 16.64 6.44
CA ILE A 142 16.54 16.86 5.24
C ILE A 142 15.59 18.03 5.49
N VAL A 143 15.48 18.92 4.51
CA VAL A 143 14.48 19.99 4.53
C VAL A 143 13.13 19.41 4.14
N ASN A 144 12.15 19.53 5.03
CA ASN A 144 10.79 19.08 4.75
C ASN A 144 10.16 19.94 3.63
N VAL A 145 9.53 19.29 2.67
CA VAL A 145 8.74 20.04 1.67
C VAL A 145 7.49 20.65 2.33
N PRO A 146 6.98 21.78 1.83
CA PRO A 146 5.82 22.42 2.42
C PRO A 146 4.57 21.51 2.29
N PRO A 147 3.49 21.82 3.04
CA PRO A 147 2.19 21.18 2.86
C PRO A 147 1.72 21.24 1.40
N ALA A 148 0.97 20.22 0.96
CA ALA A 148 0.51 20.16 -0.42
C ALA A 148 -0.31 21.40 -0.82
N LEU A 149 -1.11 21.97 0.09
CA LEU A 149 -1.91 23.18 -0.15
C LEU A 149 -1.08 24.41 -0.54
N GLU A 150 0.17 24.48 -0.06
CA GLU A 150 1.12 25.57 -0.40
C GLU A 150 1.84 25.32 -1.74
N THR A 151 1.65 24.14 -2.34
CA THR A 151 2.21 23.76 -3.63
C THR A 151 1.27 24.23 -4.74
N VAL A 152 1.56 25.40 -5.33
CA VAL A 152 0.61 26.10 -6.18
C VAL A 152 0.84 25.94 -7.69
N THR A 153 1.98 25.38 -8.12
CA THR A 153 2.32 25.13 -9.53
C THR A 153 2.70 23.69 -9.80
N GLU A 154 2.55 23.25 -11.07
CA GLU A 154 2.94 21.90 -11.52
C GLU A 154 4.43 21.66 -11.31
N GLU A 155 5.28 22.62 -11.62
CA GLU A 155 6.73 22.52 -11.48
C GLU A 155 7.13 22.26 -10.02
N LYS A 156 6.47 22.97 -9.07
CA LYS A 156 6.71 22.74 -7.64
C LYS A 156 6.20 21.38 -7.18
N ALA A 157 5.02 20.94 -7.65
CA ALA A 157 4.48 19.63 -7.32
C ALA A 157 5.40 18.50 -7.82
N GLU A 158 5.90 18.61 -9.06
CA GLU A 158 6.86 17.67 -9.63
C GLU A 158 8.19 17.70 -8.86
N ALA A 159 8.71 18.90 -8.56
CA ALA A 159 9.97 19.05 -7.82
C ALA A 159 9.87 18.49 -6.38
N ASN A 160 8.76 18.73 -5.69
CA ASN A 160 8.53 18.18 -4.34
C ASN A 160 8.47 16.65 -4.36
N GLY A 161 7.69 16.05 -5.28
CA GLY A 161 7.63 14.60 -5.45
C GLY A 161 8.99 13.99 -5.80
N PHE A 162 9.77 14.65 -6.67
CA PHE A 162 11.13 14.22 -7.02
C PHE A 162 12.07 14.30 -5.82
N ALA A 163 12.01 15.37 -5.03
CA ALA A 163 12.86 15.54 -3.85
C ALA A 163 12.56 14.45 -2.80
N ILE A 164 11.27 14.23 -2.47
CA ILE A 164 10.85 13.18 -1.55
C ILE A 164 11.31 11.81 -2.07
N GLY A 165 10.96 11.46 -3.30
CA GLY A 165 11.33 10.17 -3.88
C GLY A 165 12.84 9.93 -3.91
N THR A 166 13.64 10.98 -4.13
CA THR A 166 15.10 10.88 -4.16
C THR A 166 15.69 10.49 -2.81
N TYR A 167 15.32 11.18 -1.72
CA TYR A 167 15.86 10.79 -0.43
C TYR A 167 15.28 9.46 0.08
N LEU A 168 14.02 9.14 -0.23
CA LEU A 168 13.44 7.83 0.07
C LEU A 168 14.24 6.71 -0.61
N SER A 169 14.48 6.83 -1.90
CA SER A 169 15.26 5.85 -2.67
C SER A 169 16.69 5.70 -2.10
N SER A 170 17.34 6.80 -1.68
CA SER A 170 18.67 6.79 -1.09
C SER A 170 18.75 6.03 0.25
N LEU A 171 17.64 5.97 0.98
CA LEU A 171 17.49 5.25 2.25
C LEU A 171 17.09 3.80 2.04
N GLY A 172 16.64 3.45 0.83
CA GLY A 172 16.22 2.10 0.49
C GLY A 172 14.70 1.91 0.45
N PHE A 173 13.89 2.95 0.60
CA PHE A 173 12.45 2.86 0.29
C PHE A 173 12.25 2.74 -1.22
N ASN A 174 11.17 2.13 -1.64
CA ASN A 174 10.81 2.00 -3.06
C ASN A 174 9.35 2.33 -3.36
N ALA A 175 8.59 2.73 -2.33
CA ALA A 175 7.22 3.21 -2.46
C ALA A 175 6.93 4.28 -1.40
N ASP A 176 5.99 5.18 -1.71
CA ASP A 176 5.44 6.15 -0.77
C ASP A 176 3.91 6.11 -0.87
N PHE A 177 3.23 6.15 0.27
CA PHE A 177 1.78 6.33 0.31
C PHE A 177 1.43 7.81 0.14
N ALA A 178 1.79 8.34 -1.02
CA ALA A 178 1.58 9.70 -1.51
C ALA A 178 1.45 9.66 -3.04
N PRO A 179 0.88 10.72 -3.67
CA PRO A 179 0.32 11.93 -3.08
C PRO A 179 -1.13 11.80 -2.60
N VAL A 180 -1.55 12.75 -1.75
CA VAL A 180 -2.96 12.90 -1.39
C VAL A 180 -3.73 13.46 -2.58
N ALA A 181 -4.80 12.74 -3.00
CA ALA A 181 -5.68 13.12 -4.11
C ALA A 181 -7.04 13.63 -3.63
N ASP A 182 -7.23 13.76 -2.31
CA ASP A 182 -8.44 14.33 -1.74
C ASP A 182 -8.60 15.79 -2.14
N VAL A 183 -9.86 16.22 -2.31
CA VAL A 183 -10.23 17.63 -2.52
C VAL A 183 -10.77 18.18 -1.20
N TRP A 184 -10.14 19.19 -0.63
CA TRP A 184 -10.57 19.73 0.66
C TRP A 184 -11.83 20.62 0.51
N THR A 185 -13.00 20.00 0.55
CA THR A 185 -14.29 20.69 0.34
C THR A 185 -15.00 21.08 1.63
N ASN A 186 -14.60 20.48 2.77
CA ASN A 186 -15.19 20.76 4.07
C ASN A 186 -14.17 21.45 5.00
N ASP A 187 -14.48 22.69 5.43
CA ASP A 187 -13.62 23.47 6.34
C ASP A 187 -13.42 22.82 7.71
N GLU A 188 -14.40 22.03 8.17
CA GLU A 188 -14.32 21.31 9.44
C GLU A 188 -13.44 20.06 9.35
N ASN A 189 -13.04 19.67 8.17
CA ASN A 189 -12.13 18.53 7.97
C ASN A 189 -10.68 18.93 8.27
N THR A 190 -10.25 18.66 9.50
CA THR A 190 -8.87 18.89 9.95
C THR A 190 -7.94 17.73 9.62
N VAL A 191 -8.48 16.55 9.24
CA VAL A 191 -7.70 15.35 8.92
C VAL A 191 -6.98 15.52 7.60
N ILE A 192 -7.68 16.00 6.58
CA ILE A 192 -7.11 16.30 5.26
C ILE A 192 -6.54 17.72 5.26
N GLY A 193 -7.35 18.75 5.36
CA GLY A 193 -6.87 20.12 5.48
C GLY A 193 -5.76 20.45 4.47
N ASP A 194 -4.63 20.89 4.99
CA ASP A 194 -3.43 21.29 4.25
C ASP A 194 -2.66 20.15 3.55
N ARG A 195 -3.06 18.89 3.78
CA ARG A 195 -2.56 17.73 3.03
C ARG A 195 -3.10 17.68 1.60
N ALA A 196 -4.28 18.26 1.34
CA ALA A 196 -4.83 18.34 -0.01
C ALA A 196 -4.12 19.43 -0.83
N PHE A 197 -3.92 19.18 -2.12
CA PHE A 197 -3.33 20.18 -3.01
C PHE A 197 -4.23 21.39 -3.26
N SER A 198 -5.56 21.23 -3.21
CA SER A 198 -6.51 22.31 -3.48
C SER A 198 -7.92 21.98 -2.97
N ARG A 199 -8.72 23.06 -2.90
CA ARG A 199 -10.19 23.01 -2.78
C ARG A 199 -10.88 22.90 -4.15
N ASP A 200 -10.17 23.26 -5.23
CA ASP A 200 -10.61 23.10 -6.61
C ASP A 200 -10.15 21.74 -7.14
N PRO A 201 -11.09 20.85 -7.54
CA PRO A 201 -10.75 19.50 -8.00
C PRO A 201 -9.89 19.50 -9.28
N ASN A 202 -10.06 20.48 -10.18
CA ASN A 202 -9.26 20.58 -11.40
C ASN A 202 -7.81 20.97 -11.10
N LYS A 203 -7.63 21.93 -10.18
CA LYS A 203 -6.29 22.30 -9.71
C LYS A 203 -5.63 21.14 -8.96
N ALA A 204 -6.36 20.43 -8.08
CA ALA A 204 -5.87 19.23 -7.40
C ALA A 204 -5.41 18.17 -8.40
N ALA A 205 -6.20 17.91 -9.45
CA ALA A 205 -5.89 16.94 -10.50
C ALA A 205 -4.56 17.23 -11.22
N VAL A 206 -4.32 18.49 -11.55
CA VAL A 206 -3.08 18.94 -12.22
C VAL A 206 -1.87 18.70 -11.30
N LEU A 207 -1.98 19.06 -10.01
CA LEU A 207 -0.88 18.96 -9.05
C LEU A 207 -0.60 17.52 -8.62
N VAL A 208 -1.64 16.69 -8.44
CA VAL A 208 -1.51 15.23 -8.19
C VAL A 208 -0.74 14.56 -9.33
N LYS A 209 -1.13 14.82 -10.58
CA LYS A 209 -0.43 14.30 -11.76
C LYS A 209 1.05 14.70 -11.79
N ALA A 210 1.35 15.96 -11.51
CA ALA A 210 2.73 16.47 -11.49
C ALA A 210 3.55 15.83 -10.36
N SER A 211 2.98 15.67 -9.17
CA SER A 211 3.62 15.01 -8.02
C SER A 211 3.96 13.55 -8.34
N ILE A 212 3.04 12.77 -8.91
CA ILE A 212 3.29 11.39 -9.34
C ILE A 212 4.48 11.33 -10.31
N LYS A 213 4.52 12.23 -11.30
CA LYS A 213 5.64 12.31 -12.24
C LYS A 213 6.98 12.56 -11.54
N GLY A 214 6.98 13.41 -10.49
CA GLY A 214 8.17 13.66 -9.68
C GLY A 214 8.66 12.41 -8.95
N PHE A 215 7.78 11.70 -8.25
CA PHE A 215 8.10 10.43 -7.58
C PHE A 215 8.64 9.37 -8.56
N HIS A 216 7.99 9.21 -9.71
CA HIS A 216 8.43 8.24 -10.72
C HIS A 216 9.81 8.57 -11.29
N LYS A 217 10.13 9.85 -11.54
CA LYS A 217 11.49 10.27 -11.92
C LYS A 217 12.55 9.90 -10.90
N ALA A 218 12.19 9.83 -9.62
CA ALA A 218 13.08 9.38 -8.55
C ALA A 218 13.11 7.86 -8.37
N GLY A 219 12.32 7.10 -9.15
CA GLY A 219 12.21 5.64 -9.05
C GLY A 219 11.33 5.15 -7.89
N THR A 220 10.53 6.03 -7.27
CA THR A 220 9.63 5.72 -6.15
C THR A 220 8.21 5.50 -6.64
N LYS A 221 7.60 4.39 -6.21
CA LYS A 221 6.19 4.06 -6.49
C LYS A 221 5.25 4.91 -5.65
N THR A 222 4.06 5.18 -6.17
CA THR A 222 3.08 6.08 -5.59
C THR A 222 1.78 5.38 -5.23
N ALA A 223 1.11 5.87 -4.19
CA ALA A 223 -0.27 5.52 -3.87
C ALA A 223 -1.10 6.79 -3.73
N ILE A 224 -2.02 7.04 -4.63
CA ILE A 224 -2.98 8.14 -4.45
C ILE A 224 -4.02 7.75 -3.39
N LYS A 225 -4.39 8.72 -2.53
CA LYS A 225 -5.24 8.49 -1.37
C LYS A 225 -6.11 9.71 -1.04
N HIS A 226 -7.23 9.53 -0.37
CA HIS A 226 -7.85 8.33 0.18
C HIS A 226 -9.16 8.09 -0.56
N PHE A 227 -9.17 7.13 -1.48
CA PHE A 227 -10.34 6.85 -2.32
C PHE A 227 -11.53 6.35 -1.46
N PRO A 228 -12.78 6.80 -1.67
CA PRO A 228 -13.29 7.64 -2.77
C PRO A 228 -13.25 9.15 -2.52
N GLY A 229 -12.45 9.66 -1.60
CA GLY A 229 -12.31 11.07 -1.28
C GLY A 229 -12.67 11.37 0.18
N HIS A 230 -11.65 11.70 0.98
CA HIS A 230 -11.78 11.97 2.41
C HIS A 230 -12.00 13.47 2.71
N GLY A 231 -11.80 14.36 1.73
CA GLY A 231 -11.79 15.80 1.97
C GLY A 231 -13.14 16.45 2.26
N ASP A 232 -14.26 15.72 2.04
CA ASP A 232 -15.62 16.13 2.33
C ASP A 232 -16.13 15.68 3.71
N THR A 233 -15.46 14.69 4.33
CA THR A 233 -15.92 14.13 5.59
C THR A 233 -15.73 15.10 6.76
N ARG A 234 -16.55 14.95 7.80
CA ARG A 234 -16.43 15.72 9.06
C ARG A 234 -15.56 14.99 10.05
N GLU A 235 -15.76 13.68 10.15
CA GLU A 235 -15.17 12.83 11.15
C GLU A 235 -13.81 12.31 10.68
N ASP A 236 -12.91 12.11 11.65
CA ASP A 236 -11.65 11.43 11.46
C ASP A 236 -11.86 9.91 11.51
N SER A 237 -11.56 9.22 10.42
CA SER A 237 -11.64 7.76 10.36
C SER A 237 -10.68 7.02 11.31
N HIS A 238 -9.70 7.72 11.89
CA HIS A 238 -8.87 7.18 12.97
C HIS A 238 -9.61 7.10 14.32
N THR A 239 -10.63 7.93 14.51
CA THR A 239 -11.33 8.05 15.79
C THR A 239 -12.79 7.59 15.72
N SER A 240 -13.39 7.60 14.53
CA SER A 240 -14.81 7.26 14.32
C SER A 240 -15.08 6.87 12.87
N SER A 241 -16.33 6.51 12.56
CA SER A 241 -16.77 6.20 11.21
C SER A 241 -16.98 7.48 10.40
N ALA A 242 -16.04 7.80 9.50
CA ALA A 242 -16.16 8.93 8.58
C ALA A 242 -17.25 8.67 7.52
N LYS A 243 -18.02 9.74 7.17
CA LYS A 243 -19.12 9.64 6.20
C LYS A 243 -19.06 10.78 5.19
N SER A 244 -19.35 10.45 3.92
CA SER A 244 -19.73 11.43 2.90
C SER A 244 -21.16 11.18 2.46
N MET A 245 -21.98 12.21 2.50
CA MET A 245 -23.40 12.14 2.11
C MET A 245 -23.62 12.41 0.62
N LYS A 246 -22.55 12.58 -0.15
CA LYS A 246 -22.60 12.81 -1.60
C LYS A 246 -23.13 11.57 -2.33
N THR A 247 -23.90 11.80 -3.38
CA THR A 247 -24.28 10.76 -4.36
C THR A 247 -23.07 10.42 -5.25
N TRP A 248 -23.13 9.32 -5.98
CA TRP A 248 -22.09 8.96 -6.93
C TRP A 248 -21.86 10.05 -7.99
N GLU A 249 -22.93 10.67 -8.50
CA GLU A 249 -22.82 11.76 -9.46
C GLU A 249 -22.06 12.97 -8.87
N GLN A 250 -22.38 13.36 -7.64
CA GLN A 250 -21.68 14.44 -6.95
C GLN A 250 -20.20 14.13 -6.70
N LEU A 251 -19.88 12.88 -6.36
CA LEU A 251 -18.49 12.44 -6.20
C LEU A 251 -17.73 12.46 -7.54
N LYS A 252 -18.39 12.09 -8.64
CA LYS A 252 -17.79 12.18 -10.00
C LYS A 252 -17.43 13.60 -10.41
N ASP A 253 -18.24 14.55 -10.01
CA ASP A 253 -18.06 15.97 -10.38
C ASP A 253 -17.00 16.68 -9.52
N CYS A 254 -16.51 16.06 -8.45
CA CYS A 254 -15.52 16.64 -7.55
C CYS A 254 -14.39 15.64 -7.22
N GLU A 255 -14.64 14.74 -6.28
CA GLU A 255 -13.60 13.86 -5.70
C GLU A 255 -12.92 12.97 -6.75
N MET A 256 -13.66 12.48 -7.74
CA MET A 256 -13.11 11.60 -8.77
C MET A 256 -12.21 12.30 -9.78
N ILE A 257 -12.23 13.63 -9.89
CA ILE A 257 -11.43 14.36 -10.86
C ILE A 257 -9.92 14.14 -10.61
N PRO A 258 -9.37 14.39 -9.41
CA PRO A 258 -7.95 14.12 -9.14
C PRO A 258 -7.61 12.63 -9.15
N PHE A 259 -8.51 11.72 -8.73
CA PHE A 259 -8.27 10.28 -8.83
C PHE A 259 -8.14 9.82 -10.30
N LYS A 260 -9.04 10.27 -11.19
CA LYS A 260 -8.94 10.00 -12.64
C LYS A 260 -7.63 10.53 -13.22
N ALA A 261 -7.20 11.72 -12.81
CA ALA A 261 -5.95 12.31 -13.26
C ALA A 261 -4.74 11.49 -12.77
N GLY A 262 -4.74 11.05 -11.51
CA GLY A 262 -3.69 10.20 -10.94
C GLY A 262 -3.61 8.82 -11.59
N ILE A 263 -4.75 8.18 -11.87
CA ILE A 263 -4.83 6.92 -12.62
C ILE A 263 -4.25 7.10 -14.02
N LYS A 264 -4.64 8.15 -14.74
CA LYS A 264 -4.11 8.46 -16.06
C LYS A 264 -2.62 8.80 -16.04
N ALA A 265 -2.12 9.36 -14.94
CA ALA A 265 -0.68 9.62 -14.74
C ALA A 265 0.12 8.35 -14.44
N GLY A 266 -0.53 7.22 -14.24
CA GLY A 266 0.08 5.92 -14.03
C GLY A 266 0.48 5.64 -12.58
N THR A 267 -0.26 6.20 -11.59
CA THR A 267 -0.06 5.84 -10.18
C THR A 267 -0.02 4.31 -10.02
N ASP A 268 0.82 3.83 -9.14
CA ASP A 268 1.01 2.39 -8.95
C ASP A 268 -0.09 1.78 -8.08
N MET A 269 -0.53 2.54 -7.09
CA MET A 269 -1.51 2.11 -6.10
C MET A 269 -2.61 3.16 -5.93
N VAL A 270 -3.79 2.67 -5.52
CA VAL A 270 -4.87 3.48 -4.95
C VAL A 270 -5.17 2.96 -3.55
N MET A 271 -5.10 3.85 -2.56
CA MET A 271 -5.46 3.52 -1.17
C MET A 271 -6.92 3.83 -0.92
N ILE A 272 -7.63 2.83 -0.39
CA ILE A 272 -9.07 2.91 -0.09
C ILE A 272 -9.30 3.30 1.36
N ALA A 273 -10.03 4.38 1.58
CA ALA A 273 -10.39 4.87 2.91
C ALA A 273 -11.52 4.06 3.56
N HIS A 274 -11.60 4.15 4.90
CA HIS A 274 -12.71 3.59 5.69
C HIS A 274 -13.88 4.58 5.79
N ILE A 275 -14.42 4.98 4.63
CA ILE A 275 -15.49 5.98 4.54
C ILE A 275 -16.80 5.29 4.15
N HIS A 276 -17.90 5.63 4.86
CA HIS A 276 -19.24 5.26 4.49
C HIS A 276 -19.84 6.30 3.53
N THR A 277 -20.57 5.83 2.52
CA THR A 277 -21.17 6.68 1.49
C THR A 277 -22.61 6.24 1.21
N PRO A 278 -23.52 6.41 2.18
CA PRO A 278 -24.86 5.78 2.14
C PRO A 278 -25.71 6.20 0.94
N ASN A 279 -25.46 7.39 0.36
CA ASN A 279 -26.15 7.85 -0.83
C ASN A 279 -25.48 7.40 -2.14
N ALA A 280 -24.32 6.81 -2.07
CA ALA A 280 -23.59 6.32 -3.23
C ALA A 280 -23.41 4.80 -3.22
N ASP A 281 -23.47 4.14 -2.06
CA ASP A 281 -23.37 2.70 -1.91
C ASP A 281 -24.54 2.18 -1.04
N ALA A 282 -25.41 1.39 -1.66
CA ALA A 282 -26.61 0.86 -1.00
C ALA A 282 -26.31 -0.13 0.14
N GLU A 283 -25.16 -0.83 0.09
CA GLU A 283 -24.75 -1.73 1.17
C GLU A 283 -24.27 -0.99 2.40
N ASN A 284 -23.93 0.31 2.24
CA ASN A 284 -23.46 1.18 3.31
C ASN A 284 -22.27 0.57 4.11
N LEU A 285 -21.43 -0.19 3.44
CA LEU A 285 -20.16 -0.67 3.98
C LEU A 285 -19.11 0.45 3.92
N PRO A 286 -18.07 0.42 4.77
CA PRO A 286 -16.88 1.21 4.50
C PRO A 286 -16.35 0.92 3.10
N ALA A 287 -15.93 1.93 2.35
CA ALA A 287 -15.47 1.75 0.96
C ALA A 287 -14.40 0.66 0.82
N THR A 288 -13.55 0.50 1.83
CA THR A 288 -12.54 -0.58 1.93
C THR A 288 -13.14 -2.00 1.87
N LEU A 289 -14.38 -2.18 2.29
CA LEU A 289 -15.07 -3.48 2.33
C LEU A 289 -16.12 -3.63 1.24
N SER A 290 -16.29 -2.62 0.37
CA SER A 290 -17.35 -2.54 -0.62
C SER A 290 -16.87 -2.98 -2.01
N HIS A 291 -17.51 -4.02 -2.56
CA HIS A 291 -17.31 -4.45 -3.94
C HIS A 291 -17.69 -3.34 -4.94
N THR A 292 -18.77 -2.61 -4.66
CA THR A 292 -19.22 -1.48 -5.47
C THR A 292 -18.11 -0.44 -5.63
N TRP A 293 -17.40 -0.08 -4.55
CA TRP A 293 -16.35 0.93 -4.62
C TRP A 293 -15.10 0.44 -5.34
N ILE A 294 -14.67 -0.77 -5.06
CA ILE A 294 -13.36 -1.26 -5.53
C ILE A 294 -13.51 -1.90 -6.92
N THR A 295 -14.41 -2.84 -7.07
CA THR A 295 -14.52 -3.60 -8.32
C THR A 295 -15.34 -2.85 -9.36
N ASP A 296 -16.55 -2.40 -9.02
CA ASP A 296 -17.43 -1.81 -10.04
C ASP A 296 -16.96 -0.41 -10.44
N ARG A 297 -16.62 0.46 -9.49
CA ARG A 297 -16.26 1.86 -9.78
C ARG A 297 -14.78 2.05 -10.07
N LEU A 298 -13.89 1.68 -9.11
CA LEU A 298 -12.46 1.96 -9.29
C LEU A 298 -11.89 1.15 -10.46
N ARG A 299 -12.17 -0.15 -10.52
CA ARG A 299 -11.68 -0.99 -11.62
C ARG A 299 -12.53 -0.86 -12.88
N GLY A 300 -13.87 -1.00 -12.75
CA GLY A 300 -14.80 -1.00 -13.89
C GLY A 300 -14.94 0.38 -14.53
N GLU A 301 -15.44 1.38 -13.77
CA GLU A 301 -15.76 2.71 -14.35
C GLU A 301 -14.51 3.59 -14.52
N LEU A 302 -13.57 3.58 -13.56
CA LEU A 302 -12.36 4.42 -13.62
C LEU A 302 -11.19 3.74 -14.34
N GLY A 303 -11.30 2.43 -14.65
CA GLY A 303 -10.31 1.66 -15.42
C GLY A 303 -8.99 1.43 -14.70
N PHE A 304 -8.96 1.41 -13.36
CA PHE A 304 -7.73 1.20 -12.60
C PHE A 304 -7.31 -0.27 -12.56
N ASN A 305 -6.20 -0.59 -13.20
CA ASN A 305 -5.63 -1.94 -13.26
C ASN A 305 -4.39 -2.14 -12.36
N GLY A 306 -4.01 -1.12 -11.57
CA GLY A 306 -2.91 -1.19 -10.61
C GLY A 306 -3.31 -1.85 -9.29
N VAL A 307 -2.46 -1.70 -8.28
CA VAL A 307 -2.64 -2.33 -6.97
C VAL A 307 -3.59 -1.50 -6.10
N VAL A 308 -4.60 -2.14 -5.55
CA VAL A 308 -5.52 -1.54 -4.57
C VAL A 308 -5.06 -1.93 -3.17
N VAL A 309 -4.74 -0.93 -2.35
CA VAL A 309 -4.33 -1.12 -0.95
C VAL A 309 -5.38 -0.55 -0.02
N THR A 310 -5.69 -1.23 1.08
CA THR A 310 -6.57 -0.66 2.12
C THR A 310 -5.84 0.45 2.87
N ASP A 311 -6.56 1.39 3.46
CA ASP A 311 -6.04 2.13 4.60
C ASP A 311 -5.80 1.16 5.78
N ALA A 312 -5.15 1.64 6.85
CA ALA A 312 -4.74 0.77 7.96
C ALA A 312 -5.96 0.11 8.64
N MET A 313 -6.05 -1.22 8.53
CA MET A 313 -7.20 -2.00 9.04
C MET A 313 -7.32 -1.99 10.57
N GLY A 314 -6.26 -1.58 11.27
CA GLY A 314 -6.27 -1.34 12.71
C GLY A 314 -6.98 -0.06 13.13
N MET A 315 -7.34 0.83 12.20
CA MET A 315 -8.08 2.06 12.50
C MET A 315 -9.47 1.74 13.07
N LYS A 316 -9.94 2.57 14.01
CA LYS A 316 -11.19 2.35 14.75
C LYS A 316 -12.42 2.22 13.86
N ALA A 317 -12.43 2.92 12.72
CA ALA A 317 -13.49 2.80 11.73
C ALA A 317 -13.72 1.35 11.24
N ILE A 318 -12.74 0.47 11.36
CA ILE A 318 -12.83 -0.96 11.07
C ILE A 318 -12.74 -1.80 12.34
N SER A 319 -11.70 -1.61 13.15
CA SER A 319 -11.36 -2.52 14.26
C SER A 319 -12.39 -2.56 15.38
N GLU A 320 -13.23 -1.52 15.55
CA GLU A 320 -14.33 -1.51 16.52
C GLU A 320 -15.60 -2.24 16.04
N TYR A 321 -15.74 -2.43 14.70
CA TYR A 321 -16.99 -2.96 14.11
C TYR A 321 -16.81 -4.34 13.46
N TYR A 322 -15.58 -4.71 13.11
CA TYR A 322 -15.31 -5.94 12.38
C TYR A 322 -14.17 -6.71 13.06
N GLU A 323 -14.32 -8.02 13.15
CA GLU A 323 -13.21 -8.90 13.53
C GLU A 323 -12.15 -8.87 12.42
N SER A 324 -10.86 -8.81 12.80
CA SER A 324 -9.75 -8.53 11.88
C SER A 324 -9.68 -9.49 10.69
N THR A 325 -9.84 -10.79 10.93
CA THR A 325 -9.82 -11.81 9.86
C THR A 325 -10.99 -11.63 8.91
N LYS A 326 -12.20 -11.40 9.45
CA LYS A 326 -13.39 -11.17 8.65
C LYS A 326 -13.24 -9.91 7.80
N ALA A 327 -12.75 -8.81 8.37
CA ALA A 327 -12.51 -7.57 7.65
C ALA A 327 -11.52 -7.76 6.50
N ALA A 328 -10.41 -8.49 6.74
CA ALA A 328 -9.43 -8.79 5.70
C ALA A 328 -10.03 -9.62 4.55
N ILE A 329 -10.80 -10.66 4.86
CA ILE A 329 -11.49 -11.50 3.85
C ILE A 329 -12.48 -10.66 3.05
N MET A 330 -13.28 -9.81 3.70
CA MET A 330 -14.23 -8.90 3.02
C MET A 330 -13.49 -7.95 2.08
N ALA A 331 -12.39 -7.33 2.51
CA ALA A 331 -11.59 -6.42 1.68
C ALA A 331 -10.99 -7.14 0.46
N ILE A 332 -10.47 -8.36 0.62
CA ILE A 332 -9.95 -9.17 -0.49
C ILE A 332 -11.07 -9.49 -1.49
N ASN A 333 -12.23 -9.92 -1.03
CA ASN A 333 -13.38 -10.24 -1.89
C ASN A 333 -13.98 -8.99 -2.54
N ALA A 334 -13.89 -7.84 -1.89
CA ALA A 334 -14.26 -6.55 -2.49
C ALA A 334 -13.33 -6.10 -3.61
N GLY A 335 -12.10 -6.65 -3.70
CA GLY A 335 -11.14 -6.36 -4.78
C GLY A 335 -9.82 -5.72 -4.33
N CYS A 336 -9.55 -5.56 -3.02
CA CYS A 336 -8.26 -5.11 -2.51
C CYS A 336 -7.18 -6.15 -2.78
N ASP A 337 -5.99 -5.68 -3.16
CA ASP A 337 -4.81 -6.52 -3.41
C ASP A 337 -3.87 -6.56 -2.21
N ILE A 338 -3.78 -5.46 -1.44
CA ILE A 338 -2.93 -5.38 -0.25
C ILE A 338 -3.78 -4.95 0.95
N ILE A 339 -3.68 -5.73 2.03
CA ILE A 339 -4.29 -5.46 3.34
C ILE A 339 -3.22 -4.82 4.24
N LEU A 340 -3.43 -3.56 4.61
CA LEU A 340 -2.48 -2.78 5.39
C LEU A 340 -2.78 -2.89 6.89
N MET A 341 -1.77 -3.27 7.69
CA MET A 341 -1.79 -3.23 9.16
C MET A 341 -3.04 -3.90 9.80
N PRO A 342 -3.41 -5.14 9.43
CA PRO A 342 -4.49 -5.83 10.14
C PRO A 342 -4.05 -6.15 11.57
N HIS A 343 -4.93 -5.96 12.57
CA HIS A 343 -4.65 -6.46 13.92
C HIS A 343 -4.56 -7.99 13.94
N ASP A 344 -3.90 -8.56 14.94
CA ASP A 344 -3.72 -10.02 15.10
C ASP A 344 -3.13 -10.68 13.85
N TYR A 345 -2.03 -10.15 13.33
CA TYR A 345 -1.42 -10.49 12.04
C TYR A 345 -1.35 -12.00 11.75
N ALA A 346 -0.81 -12.80 12.67
CA ALA A 346 -0.69 -14.25 12.47
C ALA A 346 -2.07 -14.92 12.33
N LYS A 347 -3.06 -14.51 13.13
CA LYS A 347 -4.44 -15.00 13.05
C LYS A 347 -5.10 -14.62 11.72
N VAL A 348 -4.90 -13.38 11.26
CA VAL A 348 -5.41 -12.93 9.96
C VAL A 348 -4.76 -13.73 8.83
N PHE A 349 -3.44 -13.92 8.88
CA PHE A 349 -2.70 -14.70 7.89
C PHE A 349 -3.26 -16.14 7.76
N ASP A 350 -3.39 -16.86 8.89
CA ASP A 350 -3.93 -18.22 8.90
C ASP A 350 -5.42 -18.26 8.54
N GLY A 351 -6.18 -17.23 8.90
CA GLY A 351 -7.58 -17.08 8.53
C GLY A 351 -7.80 -16.89 7.03
N ILE A 352 -6.91 -16.14 6.34
CA ILE A 352 -6.96 -16.00 4.88
C ILE A 352 -6.61 -17.34 4.21
N ILE A 353 -5.61 -18.10 4.72
CA ILE A 353 -5.30 -19.45 4.22
C ILE A 353 -6.55 -20.33 4.30
N LYS A 354 -7.20 -20.38 5.48
CA LYS A 354 -8.41 -21.16 5.67
C LYS A 354 -9.54 -20.74 4.72
N ALA A 355 -9.70 -19.43 4.49
CA ALA A 355 -10.71 -18.91 3.57
C ALA A 355 -10.45 -19.32 2.10
N VAL A 356 -9.18 -19.55 1.72
CA VAL A 356 -8.85 -20.13 0.41
C VAL A 356 -9.13 -21.63 0.41
N GLU A 357 -8.76 -22.36 1.46
CA GLU A 357 -8.99 -23.81 1.57
C GLU A 357 -10.48 -24.18 1.55
N ASP A 358 -11.36 -23.36 2.15
CA ASP A 358 -12.80 -23.58 2.19
C ASP A 358 -13.57 -22.93 1.04
N GLY A 359 -12.87 -22.23 0.13
CA GLY A 359 -13.46 -21.60 -1.06
C GLY A 359 -14.15 -20.25 -0.81
N THR A 360 -14.06 -19.68 0.39
CA THR A 360 -14.55 -18.33 0.71
C THR A 360 -13.80 -17.26 -0.10
N ILE A 361 -12.51 -17.49 -0.38
CA ILE A 361 -11.72 -16.72 -1.34
C ILE A 361 -11.25 -17.70 -2.42
N SER A 362 -11.48 -17.40 -3.70
CA SER A 362 -10.95 -18.26 -4.77
C SER A 362 -9.44 -18.10 -4.91
N GLU A 363 -8.74 -19.18 -5.27
CA GLU A 363 -7.30 -19.10 -5.55
C GLU A 363 -6.99 -18.16 -6.71
N ASP A 364 -7.87 -18.08 -7.71
CA ASP A 364 -7.75 -17.13 -8.82
C ASP A 364 -7.75 -15.69 -8.33
N ARG A 365 -8.60 -15.34 -7.34
CA ARG A 365 -8.62 -14.00 -6.73
C ARG A 365 -7.28 -13.66 -6.04
N ILE A 366 -6.65 -14.65 -5.40
CA ILE A 366 -5.31 -14.48 -4.81
C ILE A 366 -4.27 -14.30 -5.92
N ASN A 367 -4.30 -15.14 -6.96
CA ASN A 367 -3.37 -15.07 -8.09
C ASN A 367 -3.43 -13.71 -8.79
N GLU A 368 -4.61 -13.20 -9.09
CA GLU A 368 -4.81 -11.87 -9.68
C GLU A 368 -4.17 -10.74 -8.84
N SER A 369 -4.34 -10.79 -7.53
CA SER A 369 -3.72 -9.80 -6.65
C SER A 369 -2.20 -9.89 -6.68
N VAL A 370 -1.67 -11.10 -6.58
CA VAL A 370 -0.22 -11.33 -6.56
C VAL A 370 0.41 -10.91 -7.89
N GLU A 371 -0.23 -11.20 -9.01
CA GLU A 371 0.23 -10.75 -10.33
C GLU A 371 0.32 -9.22 -10.41
N ARG A 372 -0.73 -8.49 -10.01
CA ARG A 372 -0.71 -7.01 -9.97
C ARG A 372 0.42 -6.49 -9.07
N ILE A 373 0.58 -7.07 -7.89
CA ILE A 373 1.62 -6.68 -6.92
C ILE A 373 3.01 -6.94 -7.51
N LEU A 374 3.25 -8.08 -8.14
CA LEU A 374 4.55 -8.41 -8.72
C LEU A 374 4.85 -7.55 -9.96
N LEU A 375 3.89 -7.34 -10.85
CA LEU A 375 4.02 -6.44 -12.00
C LEU A 375 4.41 -5.03 -11.55
N MET A 376 3.76 -4.52 -10.48
CA MET A 376 4.12 -3.24 -9.86
C MET A 376 5.53 -3.26 -9.28
N LYS A 377 5.88 -4.29 -8.49
CA LYS A 377 7.21 -4.38 -7.85
C LYS A 377 8.35 -4.39 -8.86
N PHE A 378 8.16 -5.05 -10.00
CA PHE A 378 9.14 -5.15 -11.06
C PHE A 378 9.09 -3.99 -12.08
N ARG A 379 8.12 -3.07 -11.94
CA ARG A 379 8.11 -1.85 -12.77
C ARG A 379 9.29 -0.96 -12.42
N LYS A 380 9.98 -0.47 -13.46
CA LYS A 380 11.05 0.53 -13.38
C LYS A 380 10.59 1.81 -14.06
N TYR A 381 10.99 2.95 -13.56
CA TYR A 381 10.76 4.29 -14.10
C TYR A 381 12.04 4.89 -14.66
#